data_dc4d2defdb07e990cd45e5c0e43fac35
#
_entry.id   dc4d2defdb07e990cd45e5c0e43fac35
#
_cell.length_a   1.000
_cell.length_b   1.000
_cell.length_c   1.000
_cell.angle_alpha   90.00
_cell.angle_beta   90.00
_cell.angle_gamma   90.00
#
_symmetry.space_group_name_H-M   'P 1'
#
loop_
_entity.id
_entity.type
_entity.pdbx_description
1 polymer ?
#
loop_
_entity_poly.entity_id
_entity_poly.type
_entity_poly.pdbx_seq_one_letter_code
_entity_poly.pdbx_strand_id
1 'polypeptide(L)'
;MDLGLQGKVAVIMGGTSGVGLKTAEMFLAEGAKVAICGRSTERMESAQSQLLSFGEKADIFASTCDVTSKSDVDSFINGTAERFGGIDILVNAAGQSVMGHFFDITDEQWDEQIQLKFFAIIYAVRASHPHLVKRGGGRIININATLAKEPERHMVATAAARAGLLNLSKTLSQELAFDNILVNSVSLGLIRTDQWERRRLKNAPDMDPEEYYGELAKKRNIPLGRVGEAEEVASVIVFLASDKASYVAGSTIETAGAIGKAL
;
A
#
# COMPACT_ATOMS: atom_id res chain seq x y z
N MET A 1 -15.63 -3.72 -17.14
CA MET A 1 -16.40 -4.23 -15.97
C MET A 1 -16.68 -3.01 -15.10
N ASP A 2 -17.90 -2.73 -14.75
CA ASP A 2 -18.20 -1.68 -13.76
C ASP A 2 -17.79 -2.18 -12.37
N LEU A 3 -16.89 -1.45 -11.71
CA LEU A 3 -16.35 -1.79 -10.39
C LEU A 3 -17.19 -1.23 -9.22
N GLY A 4 -18.16 -0.35 -9.49
CA GLY A 4 -19.00 0.29 -8.47
C GLY A 4 -18.22 1.29 -7.60
N LEU A 5 -17.18 1.93 -8.15
CA LEU A 5 -16.30 2.85 -7.41
C LEU A 5 -16.66 4.33 -7.60
N GLN A 6 -17.58 4.64 -8.50
CA GLN A 6 -18.03 6.00 -8.76
C GLN A 6 -18.52 6.69 -7.47
N GLY A 7 -17.90 7.81 -7.12
CA GLY A 7 -18.22 8.61 -5.93
C GLY A 7 -17.78 8.01 -4.58
N LYS A 8 -17.16 6.82 -4.56
CA LYS A 8 -16.55 6.25 -3.35
C LYS A 8 -15.36 7.08 -2.90
N VAL A 9 -15.10 7.11 -1.61
CA VAL A 9 -13.97 7.84 -1.01
C VAL A 9 -12.89 6.85 -0.60
N ALA A 10 -11.73 6.94 -1.28
CA ALA A 10 -10.56 6.11 -1.02
C ALA A 10 -9.45 6.91 -0.32
N VAL A 11 -9.02 6.43 0.84
CA VAL A 11 -7.86 6.93 1.58
C VAL A 11 -6.66 6.07 1.28
N ILE A 12 -5.54 6.66 0.84
CA ILE A 12 -4.30 5.96 0.53
C ILE A 12 -3.19 6.47 1.44
N MET A 13 -2.87 5.68 2.47
CA MET A 13 -1.73 5.94 3.36
C MET A 13 -0.43 5.65 2.60
N GLY A 14 0.34 6.69 2.24
CA GLY A 14 1.52 6.55 1.38
C GLY A 14 1.21 6.65 -0.12
N GLY A 15 0.34 7.57 -0.51
CA GLY A 15 -0.11 7.79 -1.89
C GLY A 15 0.74 8.74 -2.74
N THR A 16 1.96 9.12 -2.30
CA THR A 16 2.78 10.13 -3.02
C THR A 16 3.80 9.55 -4.00
N SER A 17 3.90 8.23 -4.12
CA SER A 17 4.80 7.57 -5.07
C SER A 17 4.46 6.08 -5.24
N GLY A 18 5.04 5.45 -6.25
CA GLY A 18 5.00 4.00 -6.49
C GLY A 18 3.58 3.43 -6.53
N VAL A 19 3.38 2.29 -5.85
CA VAL A 19 2.09 1.57 -5.85
C VAL A 19 0.95 2.44 -5.31
N GLY A 20 1.20 3.21 -4.23
CA GLY A 20 0.15 4.06 -3.63
C GLY A 20 -0.33 5.15 -4.58
N LEU A 21 0.59 5.84 -5.28
CA LEU A 21 0.24 6.87 -6.25
C LEU A 21 -0.50 6.26 -7.46
N LYS A 22 0.00 5.14 -7.98
CA LYS A 22 -0.66 4.45 -9.10
C LYS A 22 -2.07 3.94 -8.72
N THR A 23 -2.25 3.53 -7.46
CA THR A 23 -3.57 3.17 -6.93
C THR A 23 -4.51 4.38 -6.90
N ALA A 24 -4.01 5.55 -6.49
CA ALA A 24 -4.80 6.80 -6.49
C ALA A 24 -5.24 7.21 -7.89
N GLU A 25 -4.34 7.11 -8.89
CA GLU A 25 -4.67 7.36 -10.30
C GLU A 25 -5.80 6.47 -10.80
N MET A 26 -5.71 5.17 -10.52
CA MET A 26 -6.73 4.20 -10.96
C MET A 26 -8.07 4.41 -10.26
N PHE A 27 -8.09 4.76 -8.97
CA PHE A 27 -9.34 5.11 -8.28
C PHE A 27 -9.99 6.35 -8.90
N LEU A 28 -9.22 7.39 -9.22
CA LEU A 28 -9.75 8.57 -9.91
C LEU A 28 -10.31 8.23 -11.31
N ALA A 29 -9.61 7.38 -12.06
CA ALA A 29 -10.08 6.93 -13.37
C ALA A 29 -11.40 6.14 -13.29
N GLU A 30 -11.68 5.46 -12.17
CA GLU A 30 -12.94 4.78 -11.87
C GLU A 30 -14.00 5.74 -11.24
N GLY A 31 -13.73 7.04 -11.19
CA GLY A 31 -14.63 8.06 -10.66
C GLY A 31 -14.73 8.13 -9.15
N ALA A 32 -13.79 7.55 -8.41
CA ALA A 32 -13.71 7.68 -6.98
C ALA A 32 -13.07 9.01 -6.58
N LYS A 33 -13.32 9.47 -5.35
CA LYS A 33 -12.59 10.55 -4.70
C LYS A 33 -11.42 9.97 -3.93
N VAL A 34 -10.25 10.62 -3.98
CA VAL A 34 -9.05 10.11 -3.34
C VAL A 34 -8.47 11.09 -2.32
N ALA A 35 -8.03 10.55 -1.20
CA ALA A 35 -7.18 11.23 -0.23
C ALA A 35 -5.83 10.54 -0.18
N ILE A 36 -4.75 11.29 -0.38
CA ILE A 36 -3.38 10.79 -0.32
C ILE A 36 -2.58 11.48 0.78
N CYS A 37 -1.67 10.74 1.40
CA CYS A 37 -0.74 11.32 2.35
C CYS A 37 0.71 10.82 2.15
N GLY A 38 1.64 11.59 2.70
CA GLY A 38 3.06 11.29 2.75
C GLY A 38 3.81 12.36 3.53
N ARG A 39 5.10 12.14 3.84
CA ARG A 39 5.90 13.03 4.69
C ARG A 39 6.52 14.23 3.96
N SER A 40 6.79 14.10 2.65
CA SER A 40 7.47 15.13 1.86
C SER A 40 6.46 16.04 1.18
N THR A 41 6.49 17.33 1.47
CA THR A 41 5.66 18.35 0.80
C THR A 41 5.92 18.38 -0.70
N GLU A 42 7.19 18.36 -1.12
CA GLU A 42 7.58 18.37 -2.54
C GLU A 42 6.97 17.18 -3.31
N ARG A 43 7.11 15.95 -2.76
CA ARG A 43 6.50 14.77 -3.39
C ARG A 43 4.97 14.80 -3.35
N MET A 44 4.39 15.41 -2.34
CA MET A 44 2.95 15.62 -2.24
C MET A 44 2.44 16.52 -3.36
N GLU A 45 3.08 17.67 -3.59
CA GLU A 45 2.72 18.62 -4.65
C GLU A 45 2.88 18.00 -6.03
N SER A 46 3.97 17.25 -6.26
CA SER A 46 4.20 16.51 -7.50
C SER A 46 3.10 15.46 -7.73
N ALA A 47 2.79 14.67 -6.71
CA ALA A 47 1.74 13.66 -6.79
C ALA A 47 0.37 14.28 -7.07
N GLN A 48 0.02 15.37 -6.37
CA GLN A 48 -1.23 16.08 -6.59
C GLN A 48 -1.34 16.62 -8.02
N SER A 49 -0.27 17.18 -8.57
CA SER A 49 -0.23 17.65 -9.95
C SER A 49 -0.43 16.50 -10.94
N GLN A 50 0.17 15.35 -10.69
CA GLN A 50 0.01 14.14 -11.52
C GLN A 50 -1.42 13.61 -11.48
N LEU A 51 -2.05 13.58 -10.30
CA LEU A 51 -3.42 13.11 -10.12
C LEU A 51 -4.47 13.97 -10.86
N LEU A 52 -4.19 15.25 -11.09
CA LEU A 52 -5.08 16.13 -11.88
C LEU A 52 -5.25 15.69 -13.34
N SER A 53 -4.41 14.79 -13.84
CA SER A 53 -4.58 14.17 -15.16
C SER A 53 -5.63 13.05 -15.18
N PHE A 54 -6.07 12.60 -14.00
CA PHE A 54 -6.98 11.45 -13.84
C PHE A 54 -8.33 11.84 -13.20
N GLY A 55 -8.44 13.03 -12.61
CA GLY A 55 -9.65 13.48 -11.94
C GLY A 55 -9.63 14.98 -11.66
N GLU A 56 -10.74 15.52 -11.19
CA GLU A 56 -10.87 16.94 -10.87
C GLU A 56 -10.23 17.26 -9.50
N LYS A 57 -9.79 18.51 -9.35
CA LYS A 57 -9.25 19.00 -8.05
C LYS A 57 -10.20 18.82 -6.88
N ALA A 58 -11.52 18.84 -7.14
CA ALA A 58 -12.55 18.64 -6.12
C ALA A 58 -12.53 17.22 -5.55
N ASP A 59 -12.09 16.24 -6.31
CA ASP A 59 -12.05 14.82 -5.95
C ASP A 59 -10.70 14.40 -5.34
N ILE A 60 -9.76 15.33 -5.19
CA ILE A 60 -8.42 15.06 -4.65
C ILE A 60 -8.23 15.83 -3.34
N PHE A 61 -7.84 15.11 -2.29
CA PHE A 61 -7.34 15.65 -1.02
C PHE A 61 -5.91 15.15 -0.78
N ALA A 62 -4.97 16.05 -0.65
CA ALA A 62 -3.58 15.73 -0.41
C ALA A 62 -3.09 16.49 0.82
N SER A 63 -2.51 15.79 1.79
CA SER A 63 -1.99 16.40 3.02
C SER A 63 -0.75 15.67 3.51
N THR A 64 0.18 16.42 4.12
CA THR A 64 1.33 15.82 4.80
C THR A 64 0.84 15.05 6.02
N CYS A 65 1.40 13.84 6.22
CA CYS A 65 1.12 13.00 7.37
C CYS A 65 2.29 12.03 7.54
N ASP A 66 2.81 11.93 8.76
CA ASP A 66 3.65 10.82 9.15
C ASP A 66 2.76 9.67 9.64
N VAL A 67 2.72 8.58 8.91
CA VAL A 67 1.88 7.42 9.24
C VAL A 67 2.27 6.75 10.56
N THR A 68 3.47 7.04 11.08
CA THR A 68 3.94 6.56 12.40
C THR A 68 3.49 7.46 13.56
N SER A 69 2.98 8.66 13.24
CA SER A 69 2.37 9.59 14.19
C SER A 69 0.87 9.35 14.27
N LYS A 70 0.39 8.85 15.42
CA LYS A 70 -1.06 8.64 15.61
C LYS A 70 -1.88 9.91 15.40
N SER A 71 -1.40 11.05 15.91
CA SER A 71 -2.11 12.35 15.79
C SER A 71 -2.21 12.82 14.34
N ASP A 72 -1.15 12.61 13.52
CA ASP A 72 -1.17 12.98 12.11
C ASP A 72 -2.16 12.09 11.33
N VAL A 73 -2.16 10.79 11.64
CA VAL A 73 -3.10 9.83 11.04
C VAL A 73 -4.54 10.20 11.39
N ASP A 74 -4.83 10.46 12.67
CA ASP A 74 -6.17 10.88 13.12
C ASP A 74 -6.62 12.17 12.39
N SER A 75 -5.73 13.16 12.29
CA SER A 75 -6.02 14.44 11.62
C SER A 75 -6.28 14.26 10.12
N PHE A 76 -5.47 13.47 9.43
CA PHE A 76 -5.62 13.21 8.00
C PHE A 76 -6.92 12.45 7.69
N ILE A 77 -7.22 11.39 8.44
CA ILE A 77 -8.42 10.57 8.27
C ILE A 77 -9.68 11.41 8.53
N ASN A 78 -9.73 12.16 9.65
CA ASN A 78 -10.88 12.99 9.97
C ASN A 78 -11.07 14.13 8.96
N GLY A 79 -9.99 14.81 8.55
CA GLY A 79 -10.03 15.83 7.51
C GLY A 79 -10.53 15.29 6.16
N THR A 80 -10.18 14.05 5.82
CA THR A 80 -10.74 13.38 4.63
C THR A 80 -12.24 13.16 4.76
N ALA A 81 -12.68 12.63 5.90
CA ALA A 81 -14.10 12.38 6.15
C ALA A 81 -14.94 13.67 6.17
N GLU A 82 -14.41 14.77 6.72
CA GLU A 82 -15.04 16.10 6.70
C GLU A 82 -15.15 16.62 5.26
N ARG A 83 -14.08 16.53 4.48
CA ARG A 83 -14.04 17.03 3.10
C ARG A 83 -14.99 16.30 2.16
N PHE A 84 -15.08 14.98 2.26
CA PHE A 84 -15.82 14.14 1.31
C PHE A 84 -17.13 13.55 1.86
N GLY A 85 -17.42 13.78 3.13
CA GLY A 85 -18.64 13.30 3.80
C GLY A 85 -18.57 11.86 4.29
N GLY A 86 -17.38 11.25 4.33
CA GLY A 86 -17.15 9.89 4.83
C GLY A 86 -15.98 9.20 4.15
N ILE A 87 -15.77 7.92 4.47
CA ILE A 87 -14.72 7.07 3.92
C ILE A 87 -15.34 5.71 3.58
N ASP A 88 -15.02 5.18 2.39
CA ASP A 88 -15.48 3.86 1.93
C ASP A 88 -14.32 2.86 1.85
N ILE A 89 -13.10 3.33 1.58
CA ILE A 89 -11.94 2.49 1.28
C ILE A 89 -10.70 3.03 2.01
N LEU A 90 -9.95 2.14 2.67
CA LEU A 90 -8.63 2.41 3.24
C LEU A 90 -7.58 1.52 2.56
N VAL A 91 -6.54 2.12 1.99
CA VAL A 91 -5.38 1.43 1.43
C VAL A 91 -4.13 1.79 2.24
N ASN A 92 -3.54 0.82 2.93
CA ASN A 92 -2.31 0.97 3.67
C ASN A 92 -1.11 0.62 2.76
N ALA A 93 -0.56 1.62 2.06
CA ALA A 93 0.51 1.46 1.08
C ALA A 93 1.85 2.07 1.54
N ALA A 94 1.89 2.76 2.68
CA ALA A 94 3.12 3.31 3.21
C ALA A 94 4.11 2.21 3.62
N GLY A 95 5.35 2.33 3.18
CA GLY A 95 6.37 1.36 3.56
C GLY A 95 7.70 1.57 2.87
N GLN A 96 8.76 1.20 3.57
CA GLN A 96 10.11 1.04 3.03
C GLN A 96 10.76 -0.18 3.69
N SER A 97 11.77 -0.76 3.02
CA SER A 97 12.47 -1.93 3.54
C SER A 97 13.84 -1.54 4.07
N VAL A 98 14.21 -2.08 5.21
CA VAL A 98 15.58 -2.08 5.74
C VAL A 98 16.22 -3.43 5.39
N MET A 99 17.45 -3.37 4.84
CA MET A 99 18.24 -4.53 4.49
C MET A 99 19.38 -4.69 5.50
N GLY A 100 19.55 -5.88 6.01
CA GLY A 100 20.63 -6.24 6.93
C GLY A 100 20.37 -7.63 7.53
N HIS A 101 21.46 -8.29 7.99
CA HIS A 101 21.37 -9.52 8.77
C HIS A 101 21.02 -9.21 10.23
N PHE A 102 20.67 -10.22 11.01
CA PHE A 102 20.15 -10.04 12.37
C PHE A 102 21.05 -9.18 13.27
N PHE A 103 22.35 -9.41 13.22
CA PHE A 103 23.32 -8.66 14.05
C PHE A 103 23.72 -7.29 13.48
N ASP A 104 23.34 -7.00 12.23
CA ASP A 104 23.67 -5.74 11.56
C ASP A 104 22.51 -4.69 11.69
N ILE A 105 21.31 -5.14 12.07
CA ILE A 105 20.13 -4.28 12.25
C ILE A 105 20.14 -3.72 13.68
N THR A 106 20.10 -2.39 13.81
CA THR A 106 20.03 -1.73 15.12
C THR A 106 18.61 -1.78 15.71
N ASP A 107 18.50 -1.56 17.02
CA ASP A 107 17.21 -1.52 17.71
C ASP A 107 16.29 -0.43 17.15
N GLU A 108 16.84 0.73 16.76
CA GLU A 108 16.09 1.82 16.11
C GLU A 108 15.53 1.40 14.75
N GLN A 109 16.30 0.62 13.97
CA GLN A 109 15.83 0.08 12.69
C GLN A 109 14.74 -0.97 12.89
N TRP A 110 14.82 -1.79 13.94
CA TRP A 110 13.75 -2.70 14.34
C TRP A 110 12.49 -1.92 14.70
N ASP A 111 12.60 -0.92 15.57
CA ASP A 111 11.47 -0.09 15.96
C ASP A 111 10.84 0.60 14.74
N GLU A 112 11.64 1.23 13.86
CA GLU A 112 11.14 1.84 12.62
C GLU A 112 10.33 0.85 11.77
N GLN A 113 10.81 -0.39 11.60
CA GLN A 113 10.10 -1.38 10.79
C GLN A 113 8.77 -1.80 11.43
N ILE A 114 8.73 -1.95 12.74
CA ILE A 114 7.50 -2.29 13.48
C ILE A 114 6.53 -1.11 13.47
N GLN A 115 7.00 0.12 13.75
CA GLN A 115 6.17 1.32 13.71
C GLN A 115 5.54 1.51 12.33
N LEU A 116 6.35 1.43 11.28
CA LEU A 116 5.89 1.70 9.91
C LEU A 116 4.96 0.62 9.33
N LYS A 117 5.19 -0.66 9.64
CA LYS A 117 4.48 -1.78 9.02
C LYS A 117 3.42 -2.42 9.89
N PHE A 118 3.38 -2.07 11.17
CA PHE A 118 2.45 -2.65 12.11
C PHE A 118 1.62 -1.56 12.80
N PHE A 119 2.23 -0.67 13.57
CA PHE A 119 1.49 0.35 14.30
C PHE A 119 0.82 1.39 13.39
N ALA A 120 1.46 1.79 12.29
CA ALA A 120 0.85 2.70 11.32
C ALA A 120 -0.48 2.15 10.77
N ILE A 121 -0.55 0.83 10.51
CA ILE A 121 -1.78 0.18 10.06
C ILE A 121 -2.83 0.17 11.17
N ILE A 122 -2.44 -0.12 12.41
CA ILE A 122 -3.35 -0.07 13.57
C ILE A 122 -3.94 1.32 13.74
N TYR A 123 -3.14 2.38 13.61
CA TYR A 123 -3.62 3.76 13.71
C TYR A 123 -4.61 4.08 12.59
N ALA A 124 -4.26 3.77 11.34
CA ALA A 124 -5.12 4.03 10.19
C ALA A 124 -6.44 3.26 10.26
N VAL A 125 -6.43 1.98 10.64
CA VAL A 125 -7.64 1.18 10.81
C VAL A 125 -8.52 1.74 11.92
N ARG A 126 -7.97 2.06 13.09
CA ARG A 126 -8.72 2.62 14.21
C ARG A 126 -9.35 3.98 13.89
N ALA A 127 -8.60 4.86 13.21
CA ALA A 127 -9.10 6.17 12.80
C ALA A 127 -10.20 6.05 11.72
N SER A 128 -10.06 5.12 10.77
CA SER A 128 -11.02 4.95 9.66
C SER A 128 -12.27 4.19 10.05
N HIS A 129 -12.21 3.28 11.03
CA HIS A 129 -13.31 2.38 11.42
C HIS A 129 -14.65 3.10 11.66
N PRO A 130 -14.73 4.19 12.47
CA PRO A 130 -16.00 4.87 12.70
C PRO A 130 -16.62 5.44 11.42
N HIS A 131 -15.79 5.89 10.49
CA HIS A 131 -16.23 6.45 9.21
C HIS A 131 -16.73 5.37 8.26
N LEU A 132 -16.04 4.21 8.21
CA LEU A 132 -16.47 3.04 7.43
C LEU A 132 -17.80 2.49 7.96
N VAL A 133 -17.95 2.33 9.27
CA VAL A 133 -19.22 1.89 9.90
C VAL A 133 -20.36 2.86 9.57
N LYS A 134 -20.12 4.16 9.66
CA LYS A 134 -21.14 5.18 9.31
C LYS A 134 -21.58 5.10 7.84
N ARG A 135 -20.72 4.58 6.94
CA ARG A 135 -21.03 4.34 5.52
C ARG A 135 -21.73 3.00 5.27
N GLY A 136 -21.94 2.19 6.32
CA GLY A 136 -22.57 0.86 6.25
C GLY A 136 -21.62 -0.26 5.86
N GLY A 137 -20.32 -0.03 6.02
CA GLY A 137 -19.24 -0.97 5.70
C GLY A 137 -18.16 -0.35 4.84
N GLY A 138 -17.19 -1.15 4.41
CA GLY A 138 -16.08 -0.64 3.59
C GLY A 138 -15.06 -1.70 3.19
N ARG A 139 -13.93 -1.23 2.69
CA ARG A 139 -12.81 -2.06 2.25
C ARG A 139 -11.51 -1.57 2.87
N ILE A 140 -10.71 -2.50 3.40
CA ILE A 140 -9.35 -2.23 3.89
C ILE A 140 -8.40 -3.12 3.12
N ILE A 141 -7.43 -2.54 2.44
CA ILE A 141 -6.41 -3.26 1.69
C ILE A 141 -5.04 -2.95 2.28
N ASN A 142 -4.35 -3.97 2.79
CA ASN A 142 -3.02 -3.87 3.36
C ASN A 142 -1.96 -4.34 2.35
N ILE A 143 -1.00 -3.47 2.03
CA ILE A 143 0.14 -3.87 1.21
C ILE A 143 1.13 -4.66 2.07
N ASN A 144 1.35 -5.91 1.65
CA ASN A 144 2.31 -6.82 2.28
C ASN A 144 3.43 -7.20 1.29
N ALA A 145 4.18 -8.23 1.55
CA ALA A 145 5.19 -8.78 0.65
C ALA A 145 5.31 -10.29 0.84
N THR A 146 5.82 -10.99 -0.16
CA THR A 146 6.14 -12.44 -0.09
C THR A 146 7.01 -12.79 1.12
N LEU A 147 7.85 -11.83 1.57
CA LEU A 147 8.66 -11.92 2.78
C LEU A 147 7.88 -12.24 4.07
N ALA A 148 6.56 -12.01 4.08
CA ALA A 148 5.71 -12.36 5.23
C ALA A 148 5.58 -13.88 5.43
N LYS A 149 5.65 -14.64 4.34
CA LYS A 149 5.59 -16.11 4.33
C LYS A 149 6.96 -16.74 4.07
N GLU A 150 7.81 -16.08 3.29
CA GLU A 150 9.12 -16.56 2.85
C GLU A 150 10.20 -15.55 3.21
N PRO A 151 10.69 -15.55 4.47
CA PRO A 151 11.69 -14.58 4.92
C PRO A 151 13.04 -14.78 4.24
N GLU A 152 13.69 -13.67 3.87
CA GLU A 152 15.04 -13.65 3.35
C GLU A 152 16.03 -13.24 4.46
N ARG A 153 17.23 -13.89 4.52
CA ARG A 153 18.22 -13.68 5.59
C ARG A 153 18.62 -12.21 5.78
N HIS A 154 18.69 -11.44 4.69
CA HIS A 154 19.10 -10.03 4.72
C HIS A 154 17.92 -9.05 4.83
N MET A 155 16.74 -9.54 5.19
CA MET A 155 15.50 -8.76 5.32
C MET A 155 14.79 -9.00 6.66
N VAL A 156 15.54 -9.36 7.70
CA VAL A 156 15.02 -9.94 8.94
C VAL A 156 13.95 -9.08 9.62
N ALA A 157 14.20 -7.78 9.84
CA ALA A 157 13.24 -6.90 10.50
C ALA A 157 12.00 -6.63 9.60
N THR A 158 12.24 -6.44 8.30
CA THR A 158 11.16 -6.28 7.32
C THR A 158 10.27 -7.52 7.26
N ALA A 159 10.84 -8.72 7.20
CA ALA A 159 10.11 -9.98 7.12
C ALA A 159 9.27 -10.24 8.38
N ALA A 160 9.85 -10.02 9.57
CA ALA A 160 9.15 -10.17 10.84
C ALA A 160 7.93 -9.24 10.96
N ALA A 161 8.12 -7.94 10.64
CA ALA A 161 7.02 -6.98 10.64
C ALA A 161 5.91 -7.33 9.63
N ARG A 162 6.29 -7.83 8.44
CA ARG A 162 5.35 -8.28 7.40
C ARG A 162 4.58 -9.53 7.80
N ALA A 163 5.22 -10.49 8.48
CA ALA A 163 4.55 -11.67 9.03
C ALA A 163 3.50 -11.27 10.09
N GLY A 164 3.86 -10.34 10.99
CA GLY A 164 2.92 -9.78 11.96
C GLY A 164 1.73 -9.10 11.30
N LEU A 165 1.97 -8.28 10.25
CA LEU A 165 0.89 -7.65 9.49
C LEU A 165 -0.01 -8.67 8.80
N LEU A 166 0.53 -9.76 8.26
CA LEU A 166 -0.27 -10.81 7.62
C LEU A 166 -1.25 -11.43 8.60
N ASN A 167 -0.77 -11.76 9.80
CA ASN A 167 -1.60 -12.31 10.86
C ASN A 167 -2.66 -11.29 11.35
N LEU A 168 -2.25 -10.04 11.61
CA LEU A 168 -3.16 -8.96 11.99
C LEU A 168 -4.26 -8.76 10.95
N SER A 169 -3.92 -8.75 9.66
CA SER A 169 -4.90 -8.58 8.58
C SER A 169 -5.95 -9.69 8.59
N LYS A 170 -5.54 -10.93 8.89
CA LYS A 170 -6.46 -12.07 9.00
C LYS A 170 -7.40 -11.92 10.19
N THR A 171 -6.89 -11.53 11.36
CA THR A 171 -7.71 -11.29 12.55
C THR A 171 -8.70 -10.15 12.32
N LEU A 172 -8.23 -9.01 11.79
CA LEU A 172 -9.11 -7.87 11.45
C LEU A 172 -10.21 -8.26 10.46
N SER A 173 -9.94 -9.15 9.50
CA SER A 173 -10.96 -9.60 8.55
C SER A 173 -12.11 -10.36 9.21
N GLN A 174 -11.84 -11.04 10.33
CA GLN A 174 -12.86 -11.77 11.08
C GLN A 174 -13.65 -10.82 12.01
N GLU A 175 -12.96 -9.92 12.70
CA GLU A 175 -13.58 -8.97 13.63
C GLU A 175 -14.44 -7.94 12.90
N LEU A 176 -13.91 -7.33 11.83
CA LEU A 176 -14.57 -6.23 11.12
C LEU A 176 -15.63 -6.69 10.11
N ALA A 177 -15.72 -7.99 9.82
CA ALA A 177 -16.76 -8.53 8.96
C ALA A 177 -18.18 -8.28 9.52
N PHE A 178 -18.34 -8.24 10.83
CA PHE A 178 -19.63 -7.91 11.48
C PHE A 178 -20.10 -6.48 11.17
N ASP A 179 -19.16 -5.58 10.86
CA ASP A 179 -19.44 -4.20 10.44
C ASP A 179 -19.48 -4.06 8.90
N ASN A 180 -19.54 -5.18 8.17
CA ASN A 180 -19.49 -5.21 6.69
C ASN A 180 -18.22 -4.56 6.12
N ILE A 181 -17.09 -4.64 6.86
CA ILE A 181 -15.79 -4.15 6.42
C ILE A 181 -14.93 -5.35 6.02
N LEU A 182 -14.57 -5.41 4.73
CA LEU A 182 -13.76 -6.50 4.19
C LEU A 182 -12.29 -6.11 4.23
N VAL A 183 -11.47 -6.92 4.90
CA VAL A 183 -10.01 -6.70 5.02
C VAL A 183 -9.29 -7.74 4.18
N ASN A 184 -8.43 -7.27 3.25
CA ASN A 184 -7.61 -8.13 2.39
C ASN A 184 -6.17 -7.61 2.34
N SER A 185 -5.26 -8.44 1.88
CA SER A 185 -3.85 -8.12 1.68
C SER A 185 -3.43 -8.32 0.21
N VAL A 186 -2.54 -7.46 -0.27
CA VAL A 186 -1.82 -7.67 -1.53
C VAL A 186 -0.35 -7.89 -1.21
N SER A 187 0.17 -9.07 -1.55
CA SER A 187 1.53 -9.48 -1.25
C SER A 187 2.42 -9.25 -2.47
N LEU A 188 3.37 -8.33 -2.32
CA LEU A 188 4.26 -7.92 -3.41
C LEU A 188 5.47 -8.84 -3.55
N GLY A 189 5.84 -9.12 -4.79
CA GLY A 189 7.19 -9.52 -5.13
C GLY A 189 8.09 -8.31 -5.33
N LEU A 190 8.91 -8.37 -6.37
CA LEU A 190 9.75 -7.27 -6.80
C LEU A 190 8.99 -6.39 -7.78
N ILE A 191 8.73 -5.14 -7.38
CA ILE A 191 7.94 -4.17 -8.15
C ILE A 191 8.81 -2.95 -8.46
N ARG A 192 8.83 -2.52 -9.72
CA ARG A 192 9.51 -1.29 -10.16
C ARG A 192 8.81 -0.09 -9.54
N THR A 193 9.54 0.62 -8.70
CA THR A 193 9.07 1.80 -7.95
C THR A 193 10.21 2.78 -7.79
N ASP A 194 9.92 4.01 -7.39
CA ASP A 194 10.94 5.02 -7.09
C ASP A 194 11.97 4.55 -6.08
N GLN A 195 11.62 3.65 -5.16
CA GLN A 195 12.56 3.07 -4.20
C GLN A 195 13.61 2.22 -4.92
N TRP A 196 13.20 1.42 -5.90
CA TRP A 196 14.10 0.59 -6.69
C TRP A 196 14.89 1.42 -7.68
N GLU A 197 14.29 2.47 -8.27
CA GLU A 197 14.99 3.39 -9.16
C GLU A 197 16.10 4.14 -8.42
N ARG A 198 15.85 4.65 -7.20
CA ARG A 198 16.92 5.22 -6.37
C ARG A 198 18.04 4.22 -6.06
N ARG A 199 17.72 2.92 -5.89
CA ARG A 199 18.73 1.87 -5.70
C ARG A 199 19.54 1.63 -6.98
N ARG A 200 18.88 1.62 -8.14
CA ARG A 200 19.55 1.50 -9.45
C ARG A 200 20.53 2.65 -9.63
N LEU A 201 20.08 3.88 -9.49
CA LEU A 201 20.91 5.07 -9.64
C LEU A 201 22.10 5.10 -8.67
N LYS A 202 21.95 4.55 -7.47
CA LYS A 202 23.06 4.42 -6.50
C LYS A 202 24.06 3.33 -6.86
N ASN A 203 23.60 2.18 -7.37
CA ASN A 203 24.41 0.98 -7.51
C ASN A 203 24.91 0.75 -8.95
N ALA A 204 24.17 1.25 -9.95
CA ALA A 204 24.45 1.10 -11.38
C ALA A 204 23.93 2.30 -12.16
N PRO A 205 24.49 3.53 -11.94
CA PRO A 205 23.95 4.77 -12.52
C PRO A 205 23.99 4.78 -14.04
N ASP A 206 25.02 4.15 -14.62
CA ASP A 206 25.28 4.15 -16.07
C ASP A 206 24.61 2.97 -16.82
N MET A 207 23.98 2.04 -16.07
CA MET A 207 23.30 0.89 -16.68
C MET A 207 21.90 1.29 -17.19
N ASP A 208 21.56 0.81 -18.38
CA ASP A 208 20.20 0.96 -18.89
C ASP A 208 19.16 0.41 -17.91
N PRO A 209 18.05 1.11 -17.64
CA PRO A 209 17.04 0.65 -16.69
C PRO A 209 16.47 -0.74 -17.01
N GLU A 210 16.18 -1.02 -18.28
CA GLU A 210 15.59 -2.31 -18.68
C GLU A 210 16.61 -3.46 -18.51
N GLU A 211 17.89 -3.21 -18.81
CA GLU A 211 18.97 -4.14 -18.55
C GLU A 211 19.11 -4.42 -17.05
N TYR A 212 19.13 -3.37 -16.23
CA TYR A 212 19.20 -3.49 -14.76
C TYR A 212 18.08 -4.34 -14.18
N TYR A 213 16.83 -4.03 -14.56
CA TYR A 213 15.66 -4.76 -14.07
C TYR A 213 15.59 -6.18 -14.62
N GLY A 214 16.05 -6.42 -15.85
CA GLY A 214 16.19 -7.75 -16.45
C GLY A 214 17.21 -8.62 -15.69
N GLU A 215 18.37 -8.06 -15.36
CA GLU A 215 19.37 -8.75 -14.54
C GLU A 215 18.86 -9.02 -13.12
N LEU A 216 18.17 -8.05 -12.53
CA LEU A 216 17.58 -8.18 -11.21
C LEU A 216 16.53 -9.30 -11.17
N ALA A 217 15.70 -9.42 -12.20
CA ALA A 217 14.71 -10.49 -12.33
C ALA A 217 15.39 -11.87 -12.41
N LYS A 218 16.45 -11.99 -13.21
CA LYS A 218 17.26 -13.22 -13.32
C LYS A 218 17.90 -13.57 -11.97
N LYS A 219 18.56 -12.60 -11.32
CA LYS A 219 19.20 -12.79 -10.00
C LYS A 219 18.23 -13.25 -8.93
N ARG A 220 16.98 -12.76 -8.99
CA ARG A 220 15.91 -13.11 -8.05
C ARG A 220 15.12 -14.34 -8.46
N ASN A 221 15.48 -14.97 -9.60
CA ASN A 221 14.78 -16.13 -10.16
C ASN A 221 13.27 -15.92 -10.26
N ILE A 222 12.82 -14.75 -10.76
CA ILE A 222 11.40 -14.48 -10.97
C ILE A 222 10.92 -15.32 -12.17
N PRO A 223 9.97 -16.26 -12.00
CA PRO A 223 9.56 -17.15 -13.08
C PRO A 223 8.97 -16.44 -14.31
N LEU A 224 8.29 -15.30 -14.14
CA LEU A 224 7.81 -14.48 -15.26
C LEU A 224 8.94 -13.75 -16.01
N GLY A 225 10.20 -13.86 -15.58
CA GLY A 225 11.38 -13.32 -16.27
C GLY A 225 11.52 -11.79 -16.18
N ARG A 226 10.67 -11.10 -15.46
CA ARG A 226 10.69 -9.64 -15.28
C ARG A 226 10.27 -9.22 -13.88
N VAL A 227 10.59 -8.00 -13.50
CA VAL A 227 9.97 -7.35 -12.34
C VAL A 227 8.54 -6.93 -12.69
N GLY A 228 7.69 -6.77 -11.67
CA GLY A 228 6.33 -6.25 -11.85
C GLY A 228 6.31 -4.73 -11.88
N GLU A 229 5.24 -4.17 -12.43
CA GLU A 229 4.98 -2.72 -12.44
C GLU A 229 4.00 -2.33 -11.34
N ALA A 230 4.08 -1.07 -10.87
CA ALA A 230 3.19 -0.57 -9.83
C ALA A 230 1.71 -0.62 -10.24
N GLU A 231 1.42 -0.47 -11.52
CA GLU A 231 0.08 -0.54 -12.09
C GLU A 231 -0.55 -1.95 -11.99
N GLU A 232 0.27 -3.00 -12.16
CA GLU A 232 -0.22 -4.39 -12.01
C GLU A 232 -0.69 -4.67 -10.58
N VAL A 233 -0.01 -4.09 -9.59
CA VAL A 233 -0.40 -4.16 -8.18
C VAL A 233 -1.64 -3.30 -7.90
N ALA A 234 -1.67 -2.07 -8.43
CA ALA A 234 -2.78 -1.14 -8.25
C ALA A 234 -4.10 -1.72 -8.80
N SER A 235 -4.05 -2.44 -9.92
CA SER A 235 -5.20 -3.14 -10.51
C SER A 235 -5.82 -4.14 -9.53
N VAL A 236 -5.00 -4.91 -8.82
CA VAL A 236 -5.48 -5.87 -7.81
C VAL A 236 -6.06 -5.15 -6.60
N ILE A 237 -5.45 -4.04 -6.16
CA ILE A 237 -5.96 -3.23 -5.04
C ILE A 237 -7.34 -2.67 -5.39
N VAL A 238 -7.49 -2.07 -6.56
CA VAL A 238 -8.75 -1.47 -7.04
C VAL A 238 -9.83 -2.54 -7.19
N PHE A 239 -9.49 -3.72 -7.72
CA PHE A 239 -10.42 -4.86 -7.75
C PHE A 239 -10.89 -5.27 -6.35
N LEU A 240 -9.97 -5.44 -5.40
CA LEU A 240 -10.30 -5.81 -4.01
C LEU A 240 -11.14 -4.75 -3.29
N ALA A 241 -10.99 -3.49 -3.66
CA ALA A 241 -11.78 -2.37 -3.14
C ALA A 241 -13.17 -2.26 -3.77
N SER A 242 -13.43 -2.96 -4.86
CA SER A 242 -14.65 -2.86 -5.66
C SER A 242 -15.81 -3.71 -5.10
N ASP A 243 -17.00 -3.46 -5.61
CA ASP A 243 -18.17 -4.29 -5.33
C ASP A 243 -18.07 -5.70 -5.94
N LYS A 244 -17.15 -5.90 -6.91
CA LYS A 244 -16.89 -7.22 -7.54
C LYS A 244 -16.13 -8.18 -6.63
N ALA A 245 -15.49 -7.64 -5.56
CA ALA A 245 -14.81 -8.43 -4.53
C ALA A 245 -15.65 -8.59 -3.25
N SER A 246 -16.98 -8.43 -3.32
CA SER A 246 -17.87 -8.39 -2.15
C SER A 246 -17.89 -9.65 -1.28
N TYR A 247 -17.36 -10.78 -1.75
CA TYR A 247 -17.22 -12.01 -0.97
C TYR A 247 -15.75 -12.42 -0.74
N VAL A 248 -14.81 -11.52 -1.04
CA VAL A 248 -13.38 -11.70 -0.80
C VAL A 248 -13.01 -11.02 0.52
N ALA A 249 -12.79 -11.80 1.57
CA ALA A 249 -12.42 -11.32 2.91
C ALA A 249 -11.32 -12.20 3.52
N GLY A 250 -10.34 -11.58 4.16
CA GLY A 250 -9.23 -12.27 4.81
C GLY A 250 -8.28 -13.00 3.84
N SER A 251 -8.31 -12.62 2.56
CA SER A 251 -7.46 -13.18 1.52
C SER A 251 -6.17 -12.40 1.36
N THR A 252 -5.13 -13.10 0.91
CA THR A 252 -3.87 -12.50 0.48
C THR A 252 -3.65 -12.86 -0.98
N ILE A 253 -3.67 -11.84 -1.86
CA ILE A 253 -3.39 -12.03 -3.28
C ILE A 253 -1.93 -11.70 -3.54
N GLU A 254 -1.20 -12.62 -4.14
CA GLU A 254 0.19 -12.41 -4.52
C GLU A 254 0.30 -11.78 -5.91
N THR A 255 0.97 -10.63 -5.98
CA THR A 255 1.38 -9.94 -7.21
C THR A 255 2.91 -9.99 -7.29
N ALA A 256 3.43 -11.17 -7.59
CA ALA A 256 4.83 -11.48 -7.34
C ALA A 256 5.55 -12.22 -8.50
N GLY A 257 4.93 -12.33 -9.67
CA GLY A 257 5.54 -12.99 -10.82
C GLY A 257 5.92 -14.46 -10.57
N ALA A 258 5.15 -15.14 -9.67
CA ALA A 258 5.36 -16.51 -9.21
C ALA A 258 6.68 -16.74 -8.44
N ILE A 259 7.30 -15.68 -7.87
CA ILE A 259 8.52 -15.83 -7.06
C ILE A 259 8.24 -16.52 -5.72
N GLY A 260 7.03 -16.33 -5.16
CA GLY A 260 6.59 -16.98 -3.93
C GLY A 260 6.43 -18.50 -4.13
N LYS A 261 6.84 -19.27 -3.14
CA LYS A 261 6.76 -20.75 -3.11
C LYS A 261 5.77 -21.25 -2.07
N ALA A 262 5.37 -20.38 -1.12
CA ALA A 262 4.39 -20.71 -0.10
C ALA A 262 2.96 -20.71 -0.67
N LEU A 263 2.16 -21.68 -0.28
CA LEU A 263 0.73 -21.78 -0.60
C LEU A 263 -0.12 -20.85 0.27
#